data_e63f23361499150066652269dbea3d64
#
_entry.id   e63f23361499150066652269dbea3d64
#
_cell.length_a   1.000
_cell.length_b   1.000
_cell.length_c   1.000
_cell.angle_alpha   90.00
_cell.angle_beta   90.00
_cell.angle_gamma   90.00
#
_symmetry.space_group_name_H-M   'P 1'
#
loop_
_entity.id
_entity.type
_entity.pdbx_description
1 polymer ?
#
loop_
_entity_poly.entity_id
_entity_poly.type
_entity_poly.pdbx_seq_one_letter_code
_entity_poly.pdbx_strand_id
1 'polypeptide(L)'
;MPSKLKPPSRHDAVGIPIFGMFWYGDPGDGTSILAYCGGGGGAATGVKNRLFIEIFGAPDEGSQLQNENQPQGGSNMDEPIVVETGDQVGVAINISKNPLTNKISLFCALGTKINVYSLPEAKLEQELSVGATVHAIGVNAMADTIALGCENGAIKVFNIERDYEISELPSYVCDEDPDVGHTKPICSIMFAPRSNDLMVSSSKDGTARVWNKDECTSTLKCSINDPQAPPPPQNRRNRIQTVMVRGCAFGDLEGKLVYTVASGKRGKAFLSKWAFDENQKQYQCFERTVCSEHPVSAMSMSADATTIVLGNSDGNVYLWDIPKWKTVRKFLNVHEFPVTCIAVRPYDLPLKGDKESGIRFNAFSASADAQLARLTTQRKVPKSAAQMNSAGFPLAEYLNWMTKWAIILWMLSPLARDMWDKCGSHDDIIGISAKLKCVKDNVLIAPSTRPGIAVPPH
;
A
#
# COMPACT_ATOMS: atom_id res chain seq x y z
N MET A 1 29.61 19.48 -16.24
CA MET A 1 28.17 19.85 -16.28
C MET A 1 27.39 18.68 -15.66
N PRO A 2 26.59 18.86 -14.62
CA PRO A 2 25.79 17.76 -14.09
C PRO A 2 24.77 17.37 -15.16
N SER A 3 24.73 16.08 -15.48
CA SER A 3 23.75 15.49 -16.39
C SER A 3 22.35 15.88 -15.91
N LYS A 4 21.59 16.59 -16.76
CA LYS A 4 20.17 16.85 -16.51
C LYS A 4 19.49 15.49 -16.40
N LEU A 5 19.28 15.02 -15.15
CA LEU A 5 18.45 13.87 -14.88
C LEU A 5 17.09 14.14 -15.52
N LYS A 6 16.69 13.29 -16.47
CA LYS A 6 15.33 13.32 -17.02
C LYS A 6 14.34 13.31 -15.85
N PRO A 7 13.26 14.09 -15.93
CA PRO A 7 12.25 14.07 -14.88
C PRO A 7 11.80 12.62 -14.62
N PRO A 8 11.69 12.19 -13.37
CA PRO A 8 11.43 10.81 -13.01
C PRO A 8 9.95 10.40 -13.22
N SER A 9 9.15 11.25 -13.82
CA SER A 9 7.74 11.02 -14.09
C SER A 9 7.45 11.21 -15.58
N ARG A 10 6.64 10.29 -16.11
CA ARG A 10 6.00 10.44 -17.42
C ARG A 10 4.56 10.90 -17.16
N HIS A 11 4.13 11.91 -17.88
CA HIS A 11 2.76 12.42 -17.81
C HIS A 11 2.01 11.96 -19.06
N ASP A 12 0.87 11.32 -18.86
CA ASP A 12 -0.06 10.94 -19.90
C ASP A 12 -1.29 11.85 -19.80
N ALA A 13 -1.60 12.58 -20.87
CA ALA A 13 -2.78 13.42 -20.91
C ALA A 13 -4.04 12.54 -21.05
N VAL A 14 -4.91 12.58 -20.05
CA VAL A 14 -6.17 11.82 -20.03
C VAL A 14 -7.33 12.65 -20.59
N GLY A 15 -7.19 13.96 -20.54
CA GLY A 15 -8.17 14.91 -21.09
C GLY A 15 -9.36 15.18 -20.18
N ILE A 16 -9.41 14.59 -18.99
CA ILE A 16 -10.41 14.86 -17.95
C ILE A 16 -9.77 14.94 -16.57
N PRO A 17 -10.26 15.78 -15.64
CA PRO A 17 -9.89 15.75 -14.24
C PRO A 17 -10.11 14.36 -13.63
N ILE A 18 -9.14 13.83 -12.87
CA ILE A 18 -9.22 12.51 -12.26
C ILE A 18 -9.38 12.68 -10.75
N PHE A 19 -10.33 11.96 -10.14
CA PHE A 19 -10.65 12.07 -8.70
C PHE A 19 -10.55 10.76 -7.94
N GLY A 20 -10.74 9.61 -8.61
CA GLY A 20 -10.62 8.28 -8.02
C GLY A 20 -9.65 7.40 -8.81
N MET A 21 -8.87 6.60 -8.10
CA MET A 21 -7.92 5.67 -8.71
C MET A 21 -7.66 4.49 -7.79
N PHE A 22 -7.54 3.31 -8.38
CA PHE A 22 -7.15 2.09 -7.68
C PHE A 22 -6.28 1.21 -8.56
N TRP A 23 -5.27 0.58 -7.98
CA TRP A 23 -4.41 -0.38 -8.67
C TRP A 23 -4.49 -1.73 -7.97
N TYR A 24 -5.13 -2.66 -8.64
CA TYR A 24 -5.26 -4.04 -8.21
C TYR A 24 -4.10 -4.87 -8.76
N GLY A 25 -3.64 -5.86 -8.00
CA GLY A 25 -2.67 -6.86 -8.46
C GLY A 25 -2.91 -8.19 -7.78
N ASP A 26 -2.86 -9.26 -8.55
CA ASP A 26 -2.90 -10.62 -8.05
C ASP A 26 -1.50 -11.24 -8.18
N PRO A 27 -0.83 -11.59 -7.06
CA PRO A 27 0.49 -12.21 -7.11
C PRO A 27 0.46 -13.65 -7.65
N GLY A 28 -0.73 -14.30 -7.66
CA GLY A 28 -0.88 -15.69 -8.07
C GLY A 28 -0.87 -15.87 -9.59
N ASP A 29 -1.57 -15.01 -10.32
CA ASP A 29 -1.67 -15.07 -11.78
C ASP A 29 -0.95 -13.93 -12.52
N GLY A 30 -0.37 -12.99 -11.75
CA GLY A 30 0.32 -11.83 -12.30
C GLY A 30 -0.60 -10.76 -12.91
N THR A 31 -1.90 -10.90 -12.75
CA THR A 31 -2.89 -9.91 -13.23
C THR A 31 -2.69 -8.59 -12.49
N SER A 32 -2.65 -7.50 -13.24
CA SER A 32 -2.55 -6.15 -12.72
C SER A 32 -3.53 -5.25 -13.45
N ILE A 33 -4.39 -4.55 -12.70
CA ILE A 33 -5.46 -3.70 -13.25
C ILE A 33 -5.38 -2.34 -12.59
N LEU A 34 -5.19 -1.30 -13.41
CA LEU A 34 -5.30 0.09 -12.99
C LEU A 34 -6.64 0.63 -13.43
N ALA A 35 -7.45 1.13 -12.52
CA ALA A 35 -8.66 1.85 -12.85
C ALA A 35 -8.62 3.27 -12.29
N TYR A 36 -9.11 4.23 -13.08
CA TYR A 36 -9.22 5.62 -12.66
C TYR A 36 -10.46 6.28 -13.26
N CYS A 37 -11.06 7.18 -12.52
CA CYS A 37 -12.30 7.84 -12.90
C CYS A 37 -12.27 9.34 -12.60
N GLY A 38 -13.11 10.06 -13.33
CA GLY A 38 -13.23 11.49 -13.19
C GLY A 38 -14.15 12.13 -14.22
N GLY A 39 -14.03 13.41 -14.39
CA GLY A 39 -14.81 14.20 -15.36
C GLY A 39 -15.09 15.61 -14.88
N GLY A 40 -15.98 16.28 -15.61
CA GLY A 40 -16.35 17.69 -15.33
C GLY A 40 -17.60 17.86 -14.48
N GLY A 41 -18.27 16.78 -14.10
CA GLY A 41 -19.57 16.86 -13.42
C GLY A 41 -20.74 16.96 -14.39
N GLY A 42 -21.70 17.83 -14.10
CA GLY A 42 -22.90 17.95 -14.91
C GLY A 42 -22.66 18.38 -16.37
N ALA A 43 -23.60 18.08 -17.23
CA ALA A 43 -23.54 18.31 -18.69
C ALA A 43 -23.13 19.75 -19.11
N ALA A 44 -23.37 20.73 -18.24
CA ALA A 44 -23.03 22.16 -18.49
C ALA A 44 -21.53 22.43 -18.64
N THR A 45 -20.65 21.54 -18.15
CA THR A 45 -19.18 21.72 -18.24
C THR A 45 -18.61 21.32 -19.58
N GLY A 46 -19.33 20.55 -20.39
CA GLY A 46 -18.86 19.99 -21.65
C GLY A 46 -17.79 18.89 -21.50
N VAL A 47 -17.37 18.57 -20.28
CA VAL A 47 -16.38 17.50 -20.01
C VAL A 47 -17.11 16.23 -19.61
N LYS A 48 -16.93 15.17 -20.40
CA LYS A 48 -17.55 13.88 -20.13
C LYS A 48 -17.00 13.22 -18.88
N ASN A 49 -17.88 12.54 -18.14
CA ASN A 49 -17.47 11.71 -17.00
C ASN A 49 -17.14 10.29 -17.49
N ARG A 50 -15.99 9.77 -17.08
CA ARG A 50 -15.47 8.50 -17.59
C ARG A 50 -14.77 7.69 -16.51
N LEU A 51 -14.85 6.38 -16.68
CA LEU A 51 -14.04 5.38 -15.98
C LEU A 51 -13.12 4.73 -17.03
N PHE A 52 -11.82 4.69 -16.71
CA PHE A 52 -10.80 4.04 -17.52
C PHE A 52 -10.28 2.81 -16.79
N ILE A 53 -10.04 1.74 -17.53
CA ILE A 53 -9.54 0.48 -17.00
C ILE A 53 -8.39 0.02 -17.89
N GLU A 54 -7.19 -0.06 -17.33
CA GLU A 54 -5.99 -0.56 -17.97
C GLU A 54 -5.62 -1.92 -17.39
N ILE A 55 -5.52 -2.95 -18.21
CA ILE A 55 -5.18 -4.31 -17.78
C ILE A 55 -3.75 -4.61 -18.24
N PHE A 56 -2.89 -4.94 -17.28
CA PHE A 56 -1.51 -5.33 -17.53
C PHE A 56 -1.40 -6.84 -17.35
N GLY A 57 -1.18 -7.60 -18.44
CA GLY A 57 -0.97 -9.04 -18.36
C GLY A 57 0.37 -9.41 -17.74
N ALA A 58 0.49 -10.63 -17.19
CA ALA A 58 1.77 -11.25 -16.91
C ALA A 58 2.60 -11.35 -18.20
N PRO A 59 3.93 -11.24 -18.16
CA PRO A 59 4.76 -11.50 -19.32
C PRO A 59 4.50 -12.94 -19.77
N ASP A 60 4.02 -13.12 -21.00
CA ASP A 60 3.85 -14.44 -21.60
C ASP A 60 5.17 -15.20 -21.57
N GLU A 61 5.30 -16.20 -20.70
CA GLU A 61 6.46 -17.11 -20.67
C GLU A 61 6.50 -18.04 -21.90
N GLY A 62 5.46 -18.01 -22.76
CA GLY A 62 5.23 -18.96 -23.85
C GLY A 62 5.45 -18.46 -25.27
N SER A 63 5.61 -17.16 -25.52
CA SER A 63 5.68 -16.64 -26.91
C SER A 63 7.13 -16.46 -27.44
N GLN A 64 8.03 -17.43 -27.21
CA GLN A 64 9.34 -17.44 -27.88
C GLN A 64 9.33 -18.01 -29.32
N LEU A 65 8.17 -18.24 -29.92
CA LEU A 65 8.09 -18.71 -31.29
C LEU A 65 7.02 -17.92 -32.04
N GLN A 66 7.36 -16.70 -32.51
CA GLN A 66 6.84 -16.22 -33.81
C GLN A 66 7.41 -14.83 -34.20
N ASN A 67 8.12 -14.86 -35.34
CA ASN A 67 8.37 -13.76 -36.30
C ASN A 67 9.30 -12.60 -35.94
N GLU A 68 10.57 -12.75 -36.38
CA GLU A 68 11.64 -11.73 -36.49
C GLU A 68 11.37 -10.61 -37.54
N ASN A 69 10.14 -10.41 -38.03
CA ASN A 69 9.87 -9.48 -39.14
C ASN A 69 8.72 -8.47 -38.89
N GLN A 70 8.60 -7.94 -37.66
CA GLN A 70 7.79 -6.73 -37.48
C GLN A 70 8.64 -5.58 -36.93
N PRO A 71 8.46 -4.33 -37.44
CA PRO A 71 9.25 -3.20 -37.02
C PRO A 71 9.01 -2.93 -35.54
N GLN A 72 10.12 -2.82 -34.78
CA GLN A 72 10.14 -2.44 -33.37
C GLN A 72 9.59 -1.04 -33.18
N GLY A 73 8.30 -0.93 -32.96
CA GLY A 73 7.61 0.31 -32.69
C GLY A 73 6.57 0.12 -31.58
N GLY A 74 6.86 0.67 -30.42
CA GLY A 74 5.87 0.96 -29.38
C GLY A 74 5.35 -0.26 -28.61
N SER A 75 5.54 -0.27 -27.30
CA SER A 75 4.86 -1.16 -26.36
C SER A 75 3.35 -1.13 -26.64
N ASN A 76 2.78 -2.24 -27.12
CA ASN A 76 1.34 -2.46 -27.13
C ASN A 76 0.87 -2.58 -25.66
N MET A 77 0.66 -1.44 -25.00
CA MET A 77 -0.35 -1.34 -23.97
C MET A 77 -1.66 -1.43 -24.72
N ASP A 78 -2.48 -2.43 -24.43
CA ASP A 78 -3.84 -2.48 -24.95
C ASP A 78 -4.51 -1.16 -24.61
N GLU A 79 -5.29 -0.60 -25.55
CA GLU A 79 -5.99 0.66 -25.30
C GLU A 79 -6.88 0.51 -24.06
N PRO A 80 -6.92 1.53 -23.16
CA PRO A 80 -7.74 1.45 -21.95
C PRO A 80 -9.22 1.23 -22.32
N ILE A 81 -9.88 0.34 -21.59
CA ILE A 81 -11.32 0.23 -21.68
C ILE A 81 -11.93 1.50 -21.09
N VAL A 82 -12.78 2.19 -21.87
CA VAL A 82 -13.41 3.44 -21.46
C VAL A 82 -14.90 3.25 -21.29
N VAL A 83 -15.40 3.52 -20.08
CA VAL A 83 -16.83 3.47 -19.75
C VAL A 83 -17.32 4.90 -19.47
N GLU A 84 -18.35 5.37 -20.17
CA GLU A 84 -19.01 6.63 -19.87
C GLU A 84 -19.93 6.46 -18.65
N THR A 85 -19.76 7.30 -17.63
CA THR A 85 -20.51 7.21 -16.35
C THR A 85 -21.72 8.14 -16.29
N GLY A 86 -22.07 8.79 -17.39
CA GLY A 86 -23.22 9.69 -17.49
C GLY A 86 -22.97 11.03 -16.78
N ASP A 87 -23.98 11.53 -16.07
CA ASP A 87 -23.92 12.87 -15.44
C ASP A 87 -23.19 12.91 -14.10
N GLN A 88 -22.77 11.77 -13.58
CA GLN A 88 -22.12 11.66 -12.28
C GLN A 88 -20.62 11.45 -12.41
N VAL A 89 -19.86 12.23 -11.65
CA VAL A 89 -18.40 12.08 -11.56
C VAL A 89 -18.04 10.93 -10.65
N GLY A 90 -17.15 10.06 -11.14
CA GLY A 90 -16.51 9.05 -10.31
C GLY A 90 -15.51 9.68 -9.34
N VAL A 91 -15.61 9.36 -8.04
CA VAL A 91 -14.77 9.95 -6.99
C VAL A 91 -13.98 8.94 -6.18
N ALA A 92 -14.40 7.69 -6.14
CA ALA A 92 -13.69 6.59 -5.49
C ALA A 92 -13.85 5.30 -6.27
N ILE A 93 -12.80 4.50 -6.27
CA ILE A 93 -12.75 3.18 -6.93
C ILE A 93 -12.14 2.18 -5.97
N ASN A 94 -12.63 0.95 -6.03
CA ASN A 94 -11.98 -0.22 -5.47
C ASN A 94 -12.12 -1.40 -6.43
N ILE A 95 -11.12 -2.28 -6.46
CA ILE A 95 -11.14 -3.52 -7.24
C ILE A 95 -10.80 -4.66 -6.30
N SER A 96 -11.60 -5.72 -6.33
CA SER A 96 -11.37 -6.89 -5.51
C SER A 96 -11.68 -8.18 -6.28
N LYS A 97 -10.98 -9.26 -5.94
CA LYS A 97 -11.19 -10.60 -6.48
C LYS A 97 -11.80 -11.48 -5.40
N ASN A 98 -12.93 -12.06 -5.68
CA ASN A 98 -13.51 -13.04 -4.78
C ASN A 98 -12.72 -14.35 -4.86
N PRO A 99 -12.08 -14.81 -3.76
CA PRO A 99 -11.20 -15.97 -3.77
C PRO A 99 -11.92 -17.30 -4.03
N LEU A 100 -13.24 -17.35 -3.80
CA LEU A 100 -14.06 -18.56 -4.02
C LEU A 100 -14.51 -18.70 -5.47
N THR A 101 -14.88 -17.59 -6.10
CA THR A 101 -15.43 -17.59 -7.47
C THR A 101 -14.41 -17.16 -8.53
N ASN A 102 -13.25 -16.63 -8.11
CA ASN A 102 -12.23 -15.98 -8.95
C ASN A 102 -12.76 -14.79 -9.78
N LYS A 103 -13.98 -14.32 -9.51
CA LYS A 103 -14.54 -13.14 -10.19
C LYS A 103 -13.85 -11.87 -9.68
N ILE A 104 -13.46 -11.00 -10.58
CA ILE A 104 -12.90 -9.67 -10.27
C ILE A 104 -14.01 -8.64 -10.45
N SER A 105 -14.25 -7.84 -9.41
CA SER A 105 -15.27 -6.80 -9.40
C SER A 105 -14.63 -5.44 -9.20
N LEU A 106 -15.10 -4.46 -9.97
CA LEU A 106 -14.73 -3.04 -9.81
C LEU A 106 -15.94 -2.29 -9.28
N PHE A 107 -15.73 -1.57 -8.20
CA PHE A 107 -16.70 -0.69 -7.54
C PHE A 107 -16.33 0.75 -7.83
N CYS A 108 -17.26 1.54 -8.38
CA CYS A 108 -17.07 2.95 -8.69
C CYS A 108 -18.16 3.79 -8.03
N ALA A 109 -17.75 4.73 -7.16
CA ALA A 109 -18.65 5.67 -6.51
C ALA A 109 -18.98 6.84 -7.45
N LEU A 110 -20.26 7.02 -7.73
CA LEU A 110 -20.83 8.03 -8.62
C LEU A 110 -21.83 8.90 -7.82
N GLY A 111 -21.34 9.89 -7.09
CA GLY A 111 -22.18 10.71 -6.22
C GLY A 111 -22.86 9.89 -5.14
N THR A 112 -24.19 9.71 -5.22
CA THR A 112 -25.00 8.93 -4.26
C THR A 112 -25.21 7.47 -4.68
N LYS A 113 -24.55 7.01 -5.73
CA LYS A 113 -24.68 5.68 -6.28
C LYS A 113 -23.34 4.96 -6.33
N ILE A 114 -23.37 3.64 -6.32
CA ILE A 114 -22.24 2.76 -6.62
C ILE A 114 -22.59 1.90 -7.82
N ASN A 115 -21.71 1.92 -8.81
CA ASN A 115 -21.76 0.98 -9.92
C ASN A 115 -20.78 -0.16 -9.69
N VAL A 116 -21.23 -1.38 -9.92
CA VAL A 116 -20.44 -2.60 -9.85
C VAL A 116 -20.24 -3.16 -11.24
N TYR A 117 -18.98 -3.31 -11.63
CA TYR A 117 -18.61 -3.86 -12.95
C TYR A 117 -17.88 -5.19 -12.77
N SER A 118 -18.18 -6.17 -13.63
CA SER A 118 -17.37 -7.37 -13.76
C SER A 118 -16.16 -7.11 -14.67
N LEU A 119 -15.00 -7.64 -14.30
CA LEU A 119 -13.78 -7.55 -15.09
C LEU A 119 -13.37 -8.94 -15.59
N PRO A 120 -12.73 -9.02 -16.78
CA PRO A 120 -12.13 -7.93 -17.58
C PRO A 120 -13.09 -7.17 -18.51
N GLU A 121 -14.31 -7.62 -18.77
CA GLU A 121 -15.19 -7.08 -19.81
C GLU A 121 -15.76 -5.70 -19.49
N ALA A 122 -15.59 -5.21 -18.26
CA ALA A 122 -16.14 -3.95 -17.75
C ALA A 122 -17.69 -3.87 -17.90
N LYS A 123 -18.37 -5.01 -17.73
CA LYS A 123 -19.83 -5.10 -17.82
C LYS A 123 -20.45 -4.58 -16.52
N LEU A 124 -21.40 -3.65 -16.63
CA LEU A 124 -22.18 -3.20 -15.48
C LEU A 124 -23.12 -4.33 -15.02
N GLU A 125 -22.89 -4.82 -13.81
CA GLU A 125 -23.69 -5.90 -13.21
C GLU A 125 -24.77 -5.33 -12.28
N GLN A 126 -24.44 -4.28 -11.49
CA GLN A 126 -25.34 -3.72 -10.50
C GLN A 126 -25.15 -2.21 -10.35
N GLU A 127 -26.24 -1.49 -10.11
CA GLU A 127 -26.27 -0.11 -9.64
C GLU A 127 -26.95 -0.06 -8.27
N LEU A 128 -26.25 0.46 -7.26
CA LEU A 128 -26.75 0.56 -5.91
C LEU A 128 -26.94 2.05 -5.53
N SER A 129 -28.14 2.42 -5.08
CA SER A 129 -28.40 3.72 -4.51
C SER A 129 -28.08 3.73 -3.02
N VAL A 130 -27.20 4.63 -2.58
CA VAL A 130 -26.71 4.70 -1.19
C VAL A 130 -27.48 5.75 -0.38
N GLY A 131 -28.09 6.74 -1.07
CA GLY A 131 -28.84 7.83 -0.43
C GLY A 131 -27.97 8.93 0.20
N ALA A 132 -26.63 8.81 0.16
CA ALA A 132 -25.66 9.81 0.58
C ALA A 132 -24.46 9.82 -0.37
N THR A 133 -23.80 10.97 -0.51
CA THR A 133 -22.60 11.08 -1.37
C THR A 133 -21.46 10.22 -0.79
N VAL A 134 -20.92 9.33 -1.61
CA VAL A 134 -19.84 8.40 -1.23
C VAL A 134 -18.48 8.97 -1.61
N HIS A 135 -17.54 8.95 -0.68
CA HIS A 135 -16.17 9.44 -0.88
C HIS A 135 -15.10 8.37 -0.75
N ALA A 136 -15.42 7.24 -0.13
CA ALA A 136 -14.47 6.14 0.09
C ALA A 136 -15.15 4.79 -0.06
N ILE A 137 -14.44 3.80 -0.59
CA ILE A 137 -14.89 2.42 -0.75
C ILE A 137 -13.84 1.51 -0.13
N GLY A 138 -14.25 0.70 0.83
CA GLY A 138 -13.47 -0.44 1.35
C GLY A 138 -14.12 -1.74 0.93
N VAL A 139 -13.34 -2.74 0.57
CA VAL A 139 -13.81 -4.11 0.27
C VAL A 139 -13.03 -5.07 1.14
N ASN A 140 -13.70 -6.05 1.74
CA ASN A 140 -13.06 -7.04 2.59
C ASN A 140 -12.28 -8.09 1.78
N ALA A 141 -11.52 -8.94 2.48
CA ALA A 141 -10.66 -9.95 1.85
C ALA A 141 -11.40 -11.00 1.03
N MET A 142 -12.66 -11.28 1.38
CA MET A 142 -13.51 -12.24 0.65
C MET A 142 -14.24 -11.61 -0.54
N ALA A 143 -14.17 -10.29 -0.69
CA ALA A 143 -14.91 -9.52 -1.69
C ALA A 143 -16.44 -9.79 -1.65
N ASP A 144 -16.94 -10.07 -0.45
CA ASP A 144 -18.37 -10.27 -0.19
C ASP A 144 -19.00 -9.13 0.64
N THR A 145 -18.18 -8.22 1.17
CA THR A 145 -18.64 -7.09 1.96
C THR A 145 -17.96 -5.79 1.49
N ILE A 146 -18.77 -4.76 1.24
CA ILE A 146 -18.29 -3.41 0.93
C ILE A 146 -18.70 -2.43 2.03
N ALA A 147 -17.79 -1.54 2.40
CA ALA A 147 -18.03 -0.42 3.30
C ALA A 147 -17.88 0.89 2.54
N LEU A 148 -18.88 1.76 2.62
CA LEU A 148 -19.00 3.01 1.90
C LEU A 148 -18.93 4.18 2.86
N GLY A 149 -17.90 5.01 2.73
CA GLY A 149 -17.71 6.21 3.53
C GLY A 149 -18.43 7.41 2.93
N CYS A 150 -19.35 7.98 3.67
CA CYS A 150 -20.23 9.01 3.19
C CYS A 150 -19.79 10.43 3.61
N GLU A 151 -20.35 11.43 2.92
CA GLU A 151 -20.09 12.85 3.17
C GLU A 151 -20.56 13.33 4.55
N ASN A 152 -21.64 12.74 5.07
CA ASN A 152 -22.18 13.05 6.40
C ASN A 152 -21.41 12.40 7.56
N GLY A 153 -20.40 11.56 7.28
CA GLY A 153 -19.62 10.81 8.26
C GLY A 153 -20.13 9.39 8.51
N ALA A 154 -21.26 9.03 7.93
CA ALA A 154 -21.79 7.68 8.01
C ALA A 154 -20.91 6.67 7.24
N ILE A 155 -20.85 5.45 7.74
CA ILE A 155 -20.29 4.29 7.03
C ILE A 155 -21.44 3.32 6.79
N LYS A 156 -21.77 3.09 5.53
CA LYS A 156 -22.79 2.12 5.11
C LYS A 156 -22.14 0.85 4.64
N VAL A 157 -22.63 -0.28 5.10
CA VAL A 157 -22.07 -1.60 4.78
C VAL A 157 -23.09 -2.44 4.05
N PHE A 158 -22.63 -3.13 3.02
CA PHE A 158 -23.45 -3.98 2.18
C PHE A 158 -22.78 -5.34 1.99
N ASN A 159 -23.59 -6.39 1.98
CA ASN A 159 -23.18 -7.72 1.58
C ASN A 159 -23.38 -7.90 0.07
N ILE A 160 -22.43 -8.54 -0.59
CA ILE A 160 -22.49 -8.87 -2.02
C ILE A 160 -22.65 -10.37 -2.15
N GLU A 161 -23.77 -10.81 -2.64
CA GLU A 161 -24.04 -12.22 -2.90
C GLU A 161 -23.44 -12.69 -4.22
N ARG A 162 -23.51 -14.00 -4.50
CA ARG A 162 -22.80 -14.64 -5.62
C ARG A 162 -23.14 -14.08 -6.99
N ASP A 163 -24.37 -13.58 -7.17
CA ASP A 163 -24.88 -13.07 -8.44
C ASP A 163 -24.98 -11.53 -8.45
N TYR A 164 -24.13 -10.86 -7.65
CA TYR A 164 -24.10 -9.40 -7.46
C TYR A 164 -25.37 -8.84 -6.82
N GLU A 165 -26.23 -9.67 -6.23
CA GLU A 165 -27.28 -9.16 -5.37
C GLU A 165 -26.67 -8.50 -4.15
N ILE A 166 -27.05 -7.24 -3.91
CA ILE A 166 -26.50 -6.42 -2.83
C ILE A 166 -27.60 -6.19 -1.80
N SER A 167 -27.34 -6.63 -0.58
CA SER A 167 -28.19 -6.38 0.58
C SER A 167 -27.53 -5.43 1.56
N GLU A 168 -28.28 -4.42 2.02
CA GLU A 168 -27.79 -3.50 3.06
C GLU A 168 -27.74 -4.23 4.39
N LEU A 169 -26.56 -4.25 5.00
CA LEU A 169 -26.38 -4.71 6.38
C LEU A 169 -26.75 -3.57 7.33
N PRO A 170 -27.12 -3.90 8.61
CA PRO A 170 -27.29 -2.85 9.62
C PRO A 170 -26.09 -1.91 9.58
N SER A 171 -26.36 -0.66 9.30
CA SER A 171 -25.31 0.33 9.04
C SER A 171 -24.44 0.50 10.27
N TYR A 172 -23.11 0.53 10.08
CA TYR A 172 -22.17 1.03 11.07
C TYR A 172 -22.33 2.55 11.14
N VAL A 173 -23.53 2.97 11.52
CA VAL A 173 -23.91 4.35 11.52
C VAL A 173 -24.00 4.81 12.94
N CYS A 174 -23.33 5.86 13.14
CA CYS A 174 -23.48 6.64 14.33
C CYS A 174 -24.14 7.96 13.94
N ASP A 175 -25.40 7.88 13.55
CA ASP A 175 -26.18 9.06 13.21
C ASP A 175 -26.54 9.89 14.46
N GLU A 176 -26.51 9.31 15.65
CA GLU A 176 -27.03 9.95 16.86
C GLU A 176 -25.98 10.18 17.96
N ASP A 177 -24.83 9.50 17.93
CA ASP A 177 -23.79 9.64 18.96
C ASP A 177 -22.44 10.03 18.34
N PRO A 178 -22.03 11.33 18.43
CA PRO A 178 -20.75 11.79 17.94
C PRO A 178 -19.54 11.17 18.64
N ASP A 179 -19.74 10.52 19.79
CA ASP A 179 -18.67 9.79 20.48
C ASP A 179 -18.40 8.45 19.84
N VAL A 180 -19.35 7.88 19.11
CA VAL A 180 -19.24 6.56 18.46
C VAL A 180 -18.97 6.66 16.97
N GLY A 181 -19.44 7.66 16.24
CA GLY A 181 -19.29 7.82 14.79
C GLY A 181 -18.46 9.01 14.35
N HIS A 182 -18.16 9.06 13.05
CA HIS A 182 -17.54 10.24 12.45
C HIS A 182 -18.59 11.36 12.24
N THR A 183 -18.16 12.60 12.48
CA THR A 183 -19.05 13.79 12.37
C THR A 183 -18.83 14.59 11.09
N LYS A 184 -17.88 14.17 10.23
CA LYS A 184 -17.52 14.83 8.97
C LYS A 184 -17.21 13.81 7.89
N PRO A 185 -17.10 14.25 6.62
CA PRO A 185 -16.83 13.35 5.50
C PRO A 185 -15.73 12.35 5.76
N ILE A 186 -16.00 11.10 5.42
CA ILE A 186 -15.01 10.02 5.41
C ILE A 186 -14.04 10.25 4.25
N CYS A 187 -12.75 10.09 4.51
CA CYS A 187 -11.71 10.27 3.50
C CYS A 187 -11.17 8.95 2.95
N SER A 188 -11.11 7.91 3.79
CA SER A 188 -10.59 6.60 3.42
C SER A 188 -11.18 5.53 4.31
N ILE A 189 -11.38 4.33 3.75
CA ILE A 189 -11.76 3.11 4.46
C ILE A 189 -10.90 1.97 3.93
N MET A 190 -10.42 1.12 4.83
CA MET A 190 -9.69 -0.09 4.49
C MET A 190 -10.03 -1.22 5.46
N PHE A 191 -10.32 -2.41 4.94
CA PHE A 191 -10.38 -3.62 5.73
C PHE A 191 -8.99 -4.17 6.01
N ALA A 192 -8.83 -4.84 7.14
CA ALA A 192 -7.59 -5.56 7.43
C ALA A 192 -7.43 -6.74 6.44
N PRO A 193 -6.21 -6.99 5.92
CA PRO A 193 -6.03 -7.91 4.79
C PRO A 193 -6.46 -9.36 5.03
N ARG A 194 -6.53 -9.80 6.28
CA ARG A 194 -6.97 -11.15 6.67
C ARG A 194 -8.25 -11.18 7.51
N SER A 195 -8.92 -10.05 7.64
CA SER A 195 -10.17 -9.98 8.41
C SER A 195 -11.32 -9.56 7.52
N ASN A 196 -12.46 -10.19 7.69
CA ASN A 196 -13.69 -9.76 7.03
C ASN A 196 -14.43 -8.68 7.83
N ASP A 197 -14.12 -8.56 9.13
CA ASP A 197 -14.88 -7.76 10.08
C ASP A 197 -14.13 -6.52 10.58
N LEU A 198 -12.79 -6.55 10.52
CA LEU A 198 -11.95 -5.47 11.03
C LEU A 198 -11.67 -4.46 9.94
N MET A 199 -12.05 -3.21 10.15
CA MET A 199 -11.77 -2.11 9.22
C MET A 199 -11.29 -0.86 9.95
N VAL A 200 -10.60 0.02 9.22
CA VAL A 200 -10.20 1.35 9.66
C VAL A 200 -10.78 2.41 8.73
N SER A 201 -11.28 3.48 9.31
CA SER A 201 -11.77 4.65 8.59
C SER A 201 -11.07 5.92 9.03
N SER A 202 -10.98 6.91 8.14
CA SER A 202 -10.44 8.24 8.43
C SER A 202 -11.40 9.33 8.00
N SER A 203 -11.43 10.45 8.73
CA SER A 203 -12.38 11.53 8.49
C SER A 203 -11.76 12.92 8.61
N LYS A 204 -12.44 13.88 8.01
CA LYS A 204 -12.16 15.31 8.17
C LYS A 204 -12.49 15.84 9.57
N ASP A 205 -13.05 15.02 10.48
CA ASP A 205 -13.28 15.36 11.89
C ASP A 205 -12.00 15.34 12.74
N GLY A 206 -10.89 14.83 12.19
CA GLY A 206 -9.58 14.76 12.86
C GLY A 206 -9.30 13.42 13.51
N THR A 207 -10.17 12.43 13.30
CA THR A 207 -10.00 11.09 13.84
C THR A 207 -9.86 10.04 12.75
N ALA A 208 -9.19 8.94 13.09
CA ALA A 208 -9.39 7.67 12.44
C ALA A 208 -10.04 6.71 13.45
N ARG A 209 -10.83 5.79 12.99
CA ARG A 209 -11.54 4.84 13.85
C ARG A 209 -11.33 3.42 13.37
N VAL A 210 -11.15 2.52 14.33
CA VAL A 210 -11.04 1.07 14.06
C VAL A 210 -12.34 0.43 14.49
N TRP A 211 -12.91 -0.38 13.62
CA TRP A 211 -14.19 -1.03 13.75
C TRP A 211 -14.01 -2.52 13.68
N ASN A 212 -14.72 -3.24 14.53
CA ASN A 212 -14.86 -4.68 14.43
C ASN A 212 -16.36 -4.98 14.29
N LYS A 213 -16.75 -5.43 13.11
CA LYS A 213 -18.17 -5.47 12.71
C LYS A 213 -18.80 -4.09 12.85
N ASP A 214 -19.85 -3.97 13.67
CA ASP A 214 -20.63 -2.76 13.93
C ASP A 214 -20.12 -1.94 15.13
N GLU A 215 -19.08 -2.40 15.81
CA GLU A 215 -18.55 -1.75 17.01
C GLU A 215 -17.29 -0.94 16.71
N CYS A 216 -17.26 0.34 17.16
CA CYS A 216 -16.05 1.15 17.17
C CYS A 216 -15.15 0.72 18.35
N THR A 217 -14.12 -0.07 18.06
CA THR A 217 -13.21 -0.58 19.09
C THR A 217 -12.17 0.42 19.52
N SER A 218 -11.81 1.38 18.66
CA SER A 218 -10.80 2.38 18.98
C SER A 218 -10.97 3.67 18.17
N THR A 219 -10.83 4.82 18.85
CA THR A 219 -10.78 6.14 18.22
C THR A 219 -9.36 6.70 18.29
N LEU A 220 -8.72 6.84 17.13
CA LEU A 220 -7.37 7.35 16.96
C LEU A 220 -7.43 8.87 16.78
N LYS A 221 -7.23 9.64 17.86
CA LYS A 221 -7.20 11.11 17.82
C LYS A 221 -5.89 11.59 17.25
N CYS A 222 -5.89 12.02 15.98
CA CYS A 222 -4.68 12.47 15.30
C CYS A 222 -4.32 13.90 15.71
N SER A 223 -3.02 14.17 15.84
CA SER A 223 -2.47 15.48 16.18
C SER A 223 -1.56 15.98 15.06
N ILE A 224 -1.60 17.30 14.84
CA ILE A 224 -0.70 18.00 13.92
C ILE A 224 0.32 18.88 14.65
N ASN A 225 0.47 18.68 15.97
CA ASN A 225 1.53 19.31 16.73
C ASN A 225 2.85 18.56 16.47
N ASP A 226 3.89 19.30 16.10
CA ASP A 226 5.22 18.75 15.89
C ASP A 226 5.79 18.33 17.26
N PRO A 227 6.08 17.03 17.48
CA PRO A 227 6.62 16.58 18.78
C PRO A 227 8.01 17.13 19.09
N GLN A 228 8.74 17.63 18.07
CA GLN A 228 10.07 18.21 18.22
C GLN A 228 10.05 19.76 18.28
N ALA A 229 8.88 20.37 18.05
CA ALA A 229 8.77 21.82 18.12
C ALA A 229 8.78 22.31 19.58
N PRO A 230 9.43 23.44 19.88
CA PRO A 230 9.32 24.06 21.18
C PRO A 230 7.88 24.40 21.50
N PRO A 231 7.45 24.37 22.77
CA PRO A 231 6.11 24.71 23.16
C PRO A 231 5.76 26.13 22.67
N PRO A 232 4.54 26.36 22.16
CA PRO A 232 4.15 27.67 21.67
C PRO A 232 4.20 28.69 22.81
N PRO A 233 4.63 29.92 22.53
CA PRO A 233 4.66 30.99 23.53
C PRO A 233 3.26 31.19 24.13
N GLN A 234 3.19 31.33 25.45
CA GLN A 234 1.95 31.41 26.24
C GLN A 234 0.96 32.49 25.78
N ASN A 235 1.43 33.50 25.06
CA ASN A 235 0.60 34.62 24.56
C ASN A 235 -0.05 34.41 23.20
N ARG A 236 0.17 33.29 22.50
CA ARG A 236 -0.61 32.97 21.31
C ARG A 236 -1.97 32.44 21.75
N ARG A 237 -3.03 33.21 21.45
CA ARG A 237 -4.41 32.69 21.51
C ARG A 237 -4.43 31.32 20.84
N ASN A 238 -4.75 30.28 21.61
CA ASN A 238 -4.86 28.91 21.11
C ASN A 238 -5.93 28.89 19.99
N ARG A 239 -5.47 29.11 18.77
CA ARG A 239 -6.35 28.95 17.61
C ARG A 239 -6.52 27.45 17.46
N ILE A 240 -7.72 26.96 17.74
CA ILE A 240 -8.06 25.54 17.53
C ILE A 240 -7.77 25.24 16.05
N GLN A 241 -6.71 24.47 15.82
CA GLN A 241 -6.36 24.05 14.48
C GLN A 241 -7.30 22.89 14.10
N THR A 242 -8.03 23.07 13.01
CA THR A 242 -8.86 21.98 12.48
C THR A 242 -7.94 20.91 11.91
N VAL A 243 -7.91 19.75 12.55
CA VAL A 243 -7.20 18.57 12.07
C VAL A 243 -8.10 17.81 11.11
N MET A 244 -7.54 17.25 10.05
CA MET A 244 -8.21 16.38 9.09
C MET A 244 -7.32 15.15 8.88
N VAL A 245 -7.90 13.95 8.98
CA VAL A 245 -7.20 12.70 8.64
C VAL A 245 -7.58 12.33 7.21
N ARG A 246 -6.60 12.39 6.32
CA ARG A 246 -6.81 12.23 4.87
C ARG A 246 -6.67 10.82 4.36
N GLY A 247 -6.04 9.95 5.15
CA GLY A 247 -5.87 8.56 4.79
C GLY A 247 -5.53 7.71 6.00
N CYS A 248 -5.91 6.45 5.92
CA CYS A 248 -5.58 5.42 6.88
C CYS A 248 -5.35 4.10 6.16
N ALA A 249 -4.52 3.25 6.75
CA ALA A 249 -4.26 1.90 6.21
C ALA A 249 -3.76 0.98 7.32
N PHE A 250 -4.06 -0.31 7.21
CA PHE A 250 -3.45 -1.33 8.06
C PHE A 250 -2.04 -1.66 7.55
N GLY A 251 -1.10 -1.72 8.47
CA GLY A 251 0.32 -2.00 8.18
C GLY A 251 0.72 -3.45 8.35
N ASP A 252 -0.21 -4.32 8.72
CA ASP A 252 0.01 -5.75 8.89
C ASP A 252 -1.25 -6.55 8.50
N LEU A 253 -1.10 -7.86 8.47
CA LEU A 253 -2.18 -8.77 8.06
C LEU A 253 -3.26 -8.95 9.13
N GLU A 254 -2.91 -8.73 10.40
CA GLU A 254 -3.77 -8.97 11.55
C GLU A 254 -4.50 -7.71 12.02
N GLY A 255 -4.17 -6.56 11.44
CA GLY A 255 -4.76 -5.27 11.82
C GLY A 255 -4.19 -4.68 13.11
N LYS A 256 -3.05 -5.15 13.61
CA LYS A 256 -2.41 -4.62 14.83
C LYS A 256 -1.63 -3.32 14.61
N LEU A 257 -1.28 -3.02 13.37
CA LEU A 257 -0.62 -1.78 12.98
C LEU A 257 -1.54 -0.94 12.10
N VAL A 258 -1.67 0.33 12.41
CA VAL A 258 -2.42 1.31 11.60
C VAL A 258 -1.52 2.49 11.28
N TYR A 259 -1.57 2.95 10.04
CA TYR A 259 -0.95 4.20 9.59
C TYR A 259 -2.02 5.23 9.30
N THR A 260 -1.81 6.46 9.73
CA THR A 260 -2.72 7.58 9.43
C THR A 260 -1.92 8.80 8.97
N VAL A 261 -2.47 9.55 8.03
CA VAL A 261 -1.92 10.85 7.64
C VAL A 261 -2.88 11.96 8.01
N ALA A 262 -2.39 12.90 8.82
CA ALA A 262 -3.16 14.03 9.30
C ALA A 262 -2.53 15.36 8.93
N SER A 263 -3.35 16.34 8.60
CA SER A 263 -2.91 17.71 8.32
C SER A 263 -3.98 18.72 8.75
N GLY A 264 -3.55 19.97 8.92
CA GLY A 264 -4.48 21.09 9.00
C GLY A 264 -4.92 21.57 7.62
N LYS A 265 -5.68 22.67 7.56
CA LYS A 265 -6.01 23.36 6.31
C LYS A 265 -4.76 23.93 5.63
N ARG A 266 -3.72 24.23 6.39
CA ARG A 266 -2.42 24.78 5.96
C ARG A 266 -1.32 24.21 6.87
N GLY A 267 -0.06 24.26 6.40
CA GLY A 267 1.10 23.84 7.15
C GLY A 267 1.42 22.35 6.99
N LYS A 268 2.23 21.85 7.90
CA LYS A 268 2.80 20.51 7.83
C LYS A 268 1.76 19.41 7.93
N ALA A 269 2.05 18.28 7.28
CA ALA A 269 1.33 17.03 7.44
C ALA A 269 2.18 16.02 8.21
N PHE A 270 1.49 15.15 8.95
CA PHE A 270 2.11 14.18 9.85
C PHE A 270 1.63 12.77 9.49
N LEU A 271 2.58 11.88 9.31
CA LEU A 271 2.36 10.45 9.21
C LEU A 271 2.52 9.85 10.61
N SER A 272 1.54 9.11 11.08
CA SER A 272 1.54 8.47 12.40
C SER A 272 1.42 6.97 12.25
N LYS A 273 2.15 6.26 13.11
CA LYS A 273 2.11 4.81 13.27
C LYS A 273 1.46 4.49 14.61
N TRP A 274 0.42 3.69 14.56
CA TRP A 274 -0.34 3.23 15.72
C TRP A 274 -0.15 1.72 15.85
N ALA A 275 0.14 1.28 17.08
CA ALA A 275 0.25 -0.14 17.41
C ALA A 275 -0.82 -0.51 18.43
N PHE A 276 -1.40 -1.69 18.27
CA PHE A 276 -2.36 -2.25 19.21
C PHE A 276 -1.63 -2.74 20.46
N ASP A 277 -2.01 -2.20 21.61
CA ASP A 277 -1.53 -2.64 22.92
C ASP A 277 -2.47 -3.71 23.48
N GLU A 278 -1.98 -4.93 23.55
CA GLU A 278 -2.74 -6.11 24.04
C GLU A 278 -3.18 -5.95 25.51
N ASN A 279 -2.42 -5.19 26.33
CA ASN A 279 -2.73 -5.00 27.75
C ASN A 279 -3.86 -3.98 27.92
N GLN A 280 -3.84 -2.91 27.15
CA GLN A 280 -4.84 -1.84 27.23
C GLN A 280 -6.00 -2.06 26.27
N LYS A 281 -5.88 -3.03 25.33
CA LYS A 281 -6.85 -3.31 24.26
C LYS A 281 -7.19 -2.07 23.44
N GLN A 282 -6.19 -1.22 23.20
CA GLN A 282 -6.34 0.03 22.46
C GLN A 282 -5.11 0.28 21.58
N TYR A 283 -5.31 1.04 20.50
CA TYR A 283 -4.20 1.50 19.69
C TYR A 283 -3.53 2.72 20.31
N GLN A 284 -2.20 2.68 20.37
CA GLN A 284 -1.38 3.79 20.84
C GLN A 284 -0.53 4.35 19.71
N CYS A 285 -0.37 5.68 19.67
CA CYS A 285 0.53 6.32 18.73
C CYS A 285 1.99 6.02 19.13
N PHE A 286 2.60 5.10 18.42
CA PHE A 286 3.98 4.67 18.66
C PHE A 286 4.99 5.65 18.07
N GLU A 287 4.70 6.17 16.87
CA GLU A 287 5.60 7.06 16.16
C GLU A 287 4.82 8.06 15.31
N ARG A 288 5.29 9.30 15.27
CA ARG A 288 4.74 10.36 14.44
C ARG A 288 5.84 11.21 13.86
N THR A 289 5.79 11.49 12.57
CA THR A 289 6.80 12.27 11.86
C THR A 289 6.19 13.21 10.85
N VAL A 290 6.90 14.30 10.54
CA VAL A 290 6.53 15.21 9.46
C VAL A 290 6.76 14.50 8.13
N CYS A 291 5.72 14.36 7.32
CA CYS A 291 5.80 13.71 6.02
C CYS A 291 5.73 14.69 4.84
N SER A 292 5.18 15.88 5.05
CA SER A 292 5.11 16.96 4.05
C SER A 292 5.08 18.32 4.74
N GLU A 293 5.67 19.34 4.12
CA GLU A 293 5.58 20.73 4.60
C GLU A 293 4.22 21.37 4.27
N HIS A 294 3.44 20.77 3.38
CA HIS A 294 2.11 21.20 2.96
C HIS A 294 1.07 20.13 3.27
N PRO A 295 -0.22 20.49 3.37
CA PRO A 295 -1.29 19.53 3.65
C PRO A 295 -1.30 18.38 2.65
N VAL A 296 -1.40 17.15 3.16
CA VAL A 296 -1.60 15.96 2.32
C VAL A 296 -3.06 15.87 1.90
N SER A 297 -3.30 15.56 0.64
CA SER A 297 -4.62 15.41 0.03
C SER A 297 -4.97 13.97 -0.31
N ALA A 298 -3.96 13.14 -0.62
CA ALA A 298 -4.14 11.73 -0.98
C ALA A 298 -3.06 10.86 -0.34
N MET A 299 -3.45 9.64 0.02
CA MET A 299 -2.57 8.59 0.56
C MET A 299 -2.95 7.25 -0.08
N SER A 300 -1.95 6.48 -0.45
CA SER A 300 -2.12 5.08 -0.85
C SER A 300 -0.97 4.25 -0.31
N MET A 301 -1.24 2.98 0.01
CA MET A 301 -0.25 2.05 0.54
C MET A 301 -0.23 0.78 -0.32
N SER A 302 0.96 0.20 -0.50
CA SER A 302 1.12 -1.08 -1.19
C SER A 302 0.50 -2.21 -0.36
N ALA A 303 -0.02 -3.25 -1.03
CA ALA A 303 -0.68 -4.38 -0.37
C ALA A 303 0.28 -5.17 0.55
N ASP A 304 1.58 -5.13 0.26
CA ASP A 304 2.64 -5.73 1.10
C ASP A 304 3.05 -4.84 2.29
N ALA A 305 2.37 -3.70 2.48
CA ALA A 305 2.63 -2.72 3.53
C ALA A 305 4.09 -2.24 3.62
N THR A 306 4.86 -2.28 2.51
CA THR A 306 6.25 -1.81 2.49
C THR A 306 6.40 -0.36 2.09
N THR A 307 5.40 0.19 1.37
CA THR A 307 5.48 1.51 0.74
C THR A 307 4.21 2.32 0.95
N ILE A 308 4.35 3.56 1.39
CA ILE A 308 3.27 4.56 1.35
C ILE A 308 3.64 5.63 0.34
N VAL A 309 2.65 6.07 -0.44
CA VAL A 309 2.77 7.24 -1.32
C VAL A 309 1.78 8.30 -0.87
N LEU A 310 2.28 9.52 -0.75
CA LEU A 310 1.53 10.67 -0.28
C LEU A 310 1.54 11.76 -1.34
N GLY A 311 0.38 12.30 -1.65
CA GLY A 311 0.22 13.49 -2.49
C GLY A 311 -0.21 14.68 -1.66
N ASN A 312 0.31 15.86 -1.98
CA ASN A 312 -0.03 17.07 -1.23
C ASN A 312 -0.79 18.12 -2.06
N SER A 313 -1.18 19.19 -1.38
CA SER A 313 -1.92 20.32 -1.95
C SER A 313 -1.17 21.11 -3.02
N ASP A 314 0.15 20.95 -3.10
CA ASP A 314 1.02 21.68 -4.04
C ASP A 314 1.42 20.82 -5.24
N GLY A 315 0.73 19.68 -5.45
CA GLY A 315 1.01 18.80 -6.57
C GLY A 315 2.29 17.97 -6.43
N ASN A 316 2.90 17.93 -5.25
CA ASN A 316 4.08 17.11 -5.00
C ASN A 316 3.69 15.72 -4.50
N VAL A 317 4.53 14.73 -4.82
CA VAL A 317 4.34 13.34 -4.37
C VAL A 317 5.56 12.83 -3.65
N TYR A 318 5.34 12.12 -2.54
CA TYR A 318 6.37 11.58 -1.66
C TYR A 318 6.26 10.06 -1.59
N LEU A 319 7.35 9.37 -1.91
CA LEU A 319 7.48 7.92 -1.75
C LEU A 319 8.13 7.63 -0.40
N TRP A 320 7.42 6.91 0.45
CA TRP A 320 7.81 6.60 1.81
C TRP A 320 8.09 5.10 1.98
N ASP A 321 9.25 4.75 2.50
CA ASP A 321 9.63 3.36 2.83
C ASP A 321 9.25 3.09 4.29
N ILE A 322 8.29 2.20 4.52
CA ILE A 322 7.76 1.90 5.85
C ILE A 322 8.82 1.21 6.73
N PRO A 323 9.51 0.13 6.27
CA PRO A 323 10.54 -0.50 7.07
C PRO A 323 11.65 0.43 7.56
N LYS A 324 12.01 1.42 6.74
CA LYS A 324 13.04 2.40 7.10
C LYS A 324 12.49 3.68 7.73
N TRP A 325 11.17 3.80 7.78
CA TRP A 325 10.44 4.96 8.29
C TRP A 325 10.96 6.30 7.77
N LYS A 326 11.15 6.39 6.46
CA LYS A 326 11.67 7.60 5.81
C LYS A 326 11.19 7.80 4.38
N THR A 327 11.20 9.05 3.94
CA THR A 327 10.99 9.38 2.52
C THR A 327 12.17 8.85 1.69
N VAL A 328 11.87 7.98 0.73
CA VAL A 328 12.86 7.47 -0.24
C VAL A 328 13.04 8.46 -1.38
N ARG A 329 11.94 9.05 -1.84
CA ARG A 329 11.94 9.97 -2.97
C ARG A 329 10.87 11.04 -2.83
N LYS A 330 11.23 12.24 -3.27
CA LYS A 330 10.32 13.37 -3.44
C LYS A 330 10.21 13.67 -4.92
N PHE A 331 9.01 13.65 -5.45
CA PHE A 331 8.68 14.08 -6.79
C PHE A 331 8.05 15.46 -6.67
N LEU A 332 8.76 16.49 -7.11
CA LEU A 332 8.32 17.87 -6.98
C LEU A 332 7.66 18.33 -8.28
N ASN A 333 6.64 19.17 -8.17
CA ASN A 333 5.91 19.75 -9.31
C ASN A 333 5.42 18.66 -10.29
N VAL A 334 4.84 17.60 -9.72
CA VAL A 334 4.26 16.51 -10.52
C VAL A 334 2.97 16.97 -11.16
N HIS A 335 2.17 17.72 -10.43
CA HIS A 335 0.89 18.26 -10.86
C HIS A 335 0.82 19.78 -10.60
N GLU A 336 0.01 20.48 -11.40
CA GLU A 336 -0.25 21.91 -11.21
C GLU A 336 -1.27 22.19 -10.10
N PHE A 337 -2.13 21.22 -9.81
CA PHE A 337 -3.15 21.29 -8.77
C PHE A 337 -2.90 20.27 -7.65
N PRO A 338 -3.65 20.34 -6.54
CA PRO A 338 -3.58 19.32 -5.49
C PRO A 338 -3.73 17.91 -6.05
N VAL A 339 -2.92 16.98 -5.57
CA VAL A 339 -3.06 15.57 -5.93
C VAL A 339 -4.41 15.07 -5.43
N THR A 340 -5.26 14.59 -6.31
CA THR A 340 -6.60 14.12 -5.95
C THR A 340 -6.62 12.67 -5.53
N CYS A 341 -5.85 11.82 -6.22
CA CYS A 341 -5.78 10.39 -5.95
C CYS A 341 -4.41 9.81 -6.31
N ILE A 342 -4.11 8.69 -5.69
CA ILE A 342 -2.87 7.93 -5.88
C ILE A 342 -3.21 6.44 -5.87
N ALA A 343 -2.56 5.68 -6.75
CA ALA A 343 -2.55 4.23 -6.71
C ALA A 343 -1.12 3.72 -6.63
N VAL A 344 -0.80 3.00 -5.56
CA VAL A 344 0.52 2.39 -5.36
C VAL A 344 0.53 1.01 -5.95
N ARG A 345 1.66 0.61 -6.52
CA ARG A 345 1.89 -0.75 -6.98
C ARG A 345 1.61 -1.73 -5.83
N PRO A 346 0.65 -2.66 -6.00
CA PRO A 346 0.23 -3.52 -4.89
C PRO A 346 1.34 -4.48 -4.45
N TYR A 347 2.08 -5.04 -5.40
CA TYR A 347 3.18 -5.98 -5.15
C TYR A 347 4.39 -5.65 -6.02
N ASP A 348 5.57 -6.17 -5.65
CA ASP A 348 6.79 -6.06 -6.46
C ASP A 348 6.81 -7.08 -7.62
N LEU A 349 5.74 -7.06 -8.43
CA LEU A 349 5.61 -7.90 -9.60
C LEU A 349 6.31 -7.25 -10.80
N PRO A 350 7.03 -8.01 -11.64
CA PRO A 350 7.58 -7.49 -12.88
C PRO A 350 6.44 -7.15 -13.85
N LEU A 351 6.33 -5.87 -14.24
CA LEU A 351 5.44 -5.47 -15.33
C LEU A 351 6.15 -5.61 -16.67
N LYS A 352 5.36 -5.79 -17.75
CA LYS A 352 5.87 -5.76 -19.13
C LYS A 352 6.65 -4.47 -19.34
N GLY A 353 7.91 -4.56 -19.77
CA GLY A 353 8.83 -3.42 -19.91
C GLY A 353 9.73 -3.12 -18.71
N ASP A 354 9.45 -3.60 -17.50
CA ASP A 354 10.32 -3.42 -16.33
C ASP A 354 11.69 -4.07 -16.51
N LYS A 355 11.77 -5.21 -17.21
CA LYS A 355 13.02 -5.96 -17.45
C LYS A 355 13.91 -5.28 -18.51
N GLU A 356 13.27 -4.65 -19.50
CA GLU A 356 13.99 -4.05 -20.65
C GLU A 356 14.50 -2.66 -20.34
N SER A 357 13.75 -1.87 -19.55
CA SER A 357 14.07 -0.45 -19.30
C SER A 357 14.88 -0.21 -18.03
N GLY A 358 15.03 -1.18 -17.14
CA GLY A 358 15.62 -0.99 -15.82
C GLY A 358 14.82 -0.04 -14.92
N ILE A 359 13.58 0.26 -15.30
CA ILE A 359 12.66 1.18 -14.63
C ILE A 359 11.63 0.35 -13.88
N ARG A 360 11.38 0.72 -12.64
CA ARG A 360 10.30 0.16 -11.81
C ARG A 360 9.21 1.21 -11.64
N PHE A 361 7.98 0.87 -12.01
CA PHE A 361 6.83 1.69 -11.71
C PHE A 361 6.43 1.46 -10.25
N ASN A 362 6.38 2.52 -9.46
CA ASN A 362 6.01 2.42 -8.05
C ASN A 362 4.58 2.89 -7.78
N ALA A 363 4.13 3.92 -8.48
CA ALA A 363 2.80 4.47 -8.27
C ALA A 363 2.33 5.28 -9.48
N PHE A 364 1.01 5.47 -9.54
CA PHE A 364 0.38 6.50 -10.35
C PHE A 364 -0.18 7.58 -9.43
N SER A 365 -0.15 8.81 -9.87
CA SER A 365 -0.83 9.93 -9.22
C SER A 365 -1.60 10.74 -10.25
N ALA A 366 -2.69 11.35 -9.82
CA ALA A 366 -3.51 12.18 -10.67
C ALA A 366 -4.01 13.42 -9.93
N SER A 367 -4.46 14.39 -10.71
CA SER A 367 -4.96 15.66 -10.23
C SER A 367 -6.07 16.19 -11.13
N ALA A 368 -6.61 17.35 -10.79
CA ALA A 368 -7.56 18.07 -11.63
C ALA A 368 -6.94 18.67 -12.91
N ASP A 369 -5.62 18.55 -13.08
CA ASP A 369 -4.89 18.99 -14.27
C ASP A 369 -5.07 18.06 -15.50
N ALA A 370 -5.94 17.07 -15.38
CA ALA A 370 -6.24 16.08 -16.42
C ALA A 370 -5.04 15.24 -16.86
N GLN A 371 -4.05 15.08 -16.00
CA GLN A 371 -2.85 14.29 -16.23
C GLN A 371 -2.76 13.10 -15.29
N LEU A 372 -2.31 11.97 -15.84
CA LEU A 372 -1.91 10.78 -15.11
C LEU A 372 -0.38 10.73 -15.06
N ALA A 373 0.20 10.90 -13.89
CA ALA A 373 1.65 10.84 -13.71
C ALA A 373 2.07 9.42 -13.29
N ARG A 374 2.97 8.83 -14.07
CA ARG A 374 3.62 7.55 -13.76
C ARG A 374 4.89 7.83 -12.96
N LEU A 375 4.90 7.48 -11.70
CA LEU A 375 6.01 7.70 -10.77
C LEU A 375 6.92 6.48 -10.78
N THR A 376 8.17 6.69 -11.19
CA THR A 376 9.12 5.60 -11.35
C THR A 376 10.37 5.81 -10.51
N THR A 377 10.96 4.72 -10.04
CA THR A 377 12.31 4.72 -9.50
C THR A 377 13.20 3.84 -10.36
N GLN A 378 14.46 4.21 -10.51
CA GLN A 378 15.43 3.32 -11.17
C GLN A 378 15.58 2.04 -10.34
N ARG A 379 15.47 0.90 -10.99
CA ARG A 379 15.81 -0.38 -10.38
C ARG A 379 17.31 -0.34 -10.07
N LYS A 380 17.67 -0.35 -8.79
CA LYS A 380 19.05 -0.66 -8.43
C LYS A 380 19.25 -2.14 -8.74
N VAL A 381 19.73 -2.42 -9.93
CA VAL A 381 20.25 -3.77 -10.22
C VAL A 381 21.35 -4.01 -9.20
N PRO A 382 21.27 -5.06 -8.36
CA PRO A 382 22.37 -5.41 -7.48
C PRO A 382 23.62 -5.50 -8.35
N LYS A 383 24.69 -4.83 -7.97
CA LYS A 383 25.95 -4.84 -8.76
C LYS A 383 26.43 -6.26 -9.10
N SER A 384 26.04 -7.23 -8.27
CA SER A 384 26.31 -8.67 -8.49
C SER A 384 25.64 -9.24 -9.75
N ALA A 385 24.42 -8.84 -10.10
CA ALA A 385 23.72 -9.38 -11.27
C ALA A 385 24.27 -8.81 -12.59
N ALA A 386 24.71 -7.55 -12.59
CA ALA A 386 25.34 -6.93 -13.77
C ALA A 386 26.74 -7.48 -14.04
N GLN A 387 27.46 -7.89 -13.01
CA GLN A 387 28.78 -8.53 -13.13
C GLN A 387 28.72 -10.02 -13.45
N MET A 388 27.63 -10.72 -13.12
CA MET A 388 27.48 -12.15 -13.46
C MET A 388 27.24 -12.38 -14.96
N ASN A 389 26.79 -11.39 -15.73
CA ASN A 389 26.51 -11.53 -17.16
C ASN A 389 27.69 -11.14 -18.08
N SER A 390 28.78 -10.57 -17.55
CA SER A 390 29.89 -10.08 -18.39
C SER A 390 31.28 -10.57 -18.02
N ALA A 391 31.50 -11.30 -16.95
CA ALA A 391 32.78 -11.96 -16.65
C ALA A 391 32.58 -13.01 -15.57
N GLY A 392 33.23 -14.14 -15.77
CA GLY A 392 33.18 -15.25 -14.82
C GLY A 392 33.40 -14.85 -13.37
N PHE A 393 32.90 -15.66 -12.45
CA PHE A 393 32.95 -15.59 -11.00
C PHE A 393 33.94 -14.53 -10.47
N PRO A 394 33.56 -13.53 -9.71
CA PRO A 394 34.50 -12.55 -9.18
C PRO A 394 35.39 -13.26 -8.14
N LEU A 395 36.55 -13.68 -8.59
CA LEU A 395 37.55 -14.38 -7.79
C LEU A 395 37.85 -13.62 -6.49
N ALA A 396 37.78 -12.30 -6.52
CA ALA A 396 38.02 -11.41 -5.37
C ALA A 396 36.94 -11.51 -4.29
N GLU A 397 35.67 -11.64 -4.65
CA GLU A 397 34.58 -11.80 -3.64
C GLU A 397 34.53 -13.22 -3.09
N TYR A 398 34.83 -14.20 -3.92
CA TYR A 398 34.95 -15.59 -3.48
C TYR A 398 36.12 -15.76 -2.52
N LEU A 399 37.28 -15.16 -2.83
CA LEU A 399 38.44 -15.13 -1.94
C LEU A 399 38.13 -14.38 -0.62
N ASN A 400 37.41 -13.29 -0.67
CA ASN A 400 36.99 -12.56 0.53
C ASN A 400 35.96 -13.34 1.36
N TRP A 401 35.07 -14.09 0.73
CA TRP A 401 34.14 -15.00 1.40
C TRP A 401 34.90 -16.18 2.01
N MET A 402 35.82 -16.81 1.26
CA MET A 402 36.67 -17.90 1.73
C MET A 402 37.56 -17.46 2.90
N THR A 403 38.18 -16.28 2.83
CA THR A 403 39.00 -15.75 3.94
C THR A 403 38.18 -15.48 5.19
N LYS A 404 36.97 -14.95 5.10
CA LYS A 404 36.07 -14.80 6.25
C LYS A 404 35.71 -16.14 6.89
N TRP A 405 35.39 -17.15 6.08
CA TRP A 405 35.12 -18.49 6.59
C TRP A 405 36.35 -19.19 7.12
N ALA A 406 37.51 -18.99 6.53
CA ALA A 406 38.78 -19.51 7.04
C ALA A 406 39.12 -18.88 8.42
N ILE A 407 38.89 -17.60 8.62
CA ILE A 407 39.07 -16.93 9.92
C ILE A 407 38.09 -17.49 10.95
N ILE A 408 36.80 -17.64 10.60
CA ILE A 408 35.79 -18.23 11.49
C ILE A 408 36.14 -19.66 11.86
N LEU A 409 36.52 -20.47 10.90
CA LEU A 409 36.98 -21.85 11.13
C LEU A 409 38.27 -21.90 11.96
N TRP A 410 39.19 -20.95 11.76
CA TRP A 410 40.41 -20.85 12.56
C TRP A 410 40.08 -20.41 14.00
N MET A 411 39.19 -19.46 14.22
CA MET A 411 38.75 -19.06 15.57
C MET A 411 37.97 -20.18 16.28
N LEU A 412 37.24 -21.00 15.56
CA LEU A 412 36.49 -22.14 16.10
C LEU A 412 37.36 -23.42 16.22
N SER A 413 38.57 -23.43 15.69
CA SER A 413 39.43 -24.63 15.60
C SER A 413 39.77 -25.31 16.95
N PRO A 414 40.00 -24.60 18.06
CA PRO A 414 40.22 -25.22 19.38
C PRO A 414 38.93 -25.86 19.91
N LEU A 415 37.79 -25.17 19.76
CA LEU A 415 36.48 -25.71 20.15
C LEU A 415 36.04 -26.86 19.23
N ALA A 416 36.28 -26.75 17.94
CA ALA A 416 35.99 -27.82 16.98
C ALA A 416 36.85 -29.05 17.19
N ARG A 417 38.12 -28.87 17.58
CA ARG A 417 39.02 -29.98 17.92
C ARG A 417 38.56 -30.71 19.19
N ASP A 418 38.27 -29.97 20.26
CA ASP A 418 37.77 -30.53 21.53
C ASP A 418 36.41 -31.22 21.35
N MET A 419 35.54 -30.70 20.52
CA MET A 419 34.25 -31.33 20.17
C MET A 419 34.46 -32.55 19.21
N TRP A 420 35.39 -32.45 18.27
CA TRP A 420 35.73 -33.54 17.36
C TRP A 420 36.32 -34.76 18.10
N ASP A 421 37.15 -34.49 19.10
CA ASP A 421 37.74 -35.50 19.97
C ASP A 421 36.70 -36.12 20.93
N LYS A 422 35.70 -35.33 21.36
CA LYS A 422 34.55 -35.81 22.15
C LYS A 422 33.53 -36.63 21.38
N CYS A 423 33.46 -36.51 20.06
CA CYS A 423 32.59 -37.31 19.20
C CYS A 423 33.15 -38.67 18.81
N GLY A 424 34.23 -39.12 19.47
CA GLY A 424 34.72 -40.50 19.48
C GLY A 424 35.78 -40.84 18.47
N SER A 425 36.90 -41.35 18.97
CA SER A 425 37.89 -42.14 18.25
C SER A 425 37.41 -43.60 18.22
N HIS A 426 36.45 -43.93 17.39
CA HIS A 426 36.21 -45.32 17.04
C HIS A 426 36.56 -45.50 15.55
N ASP A 427 37.44 -46.45 15.29
CA ASP A 427 38.00 -46.81 13.98
C ASP A 427 36.97 -47.45 13.03
N ASP A 428 35.69 -47.30 13.29
CA ASP A 428 34.65 -47.76 12.40
C ASP A 428 34.18 -46.61 11.50
N ILE A 429 34.11 -46.89 10.23
CA ILE A 429 33.78 -46.05 9.08
C ILE A 429 32.46 -45.30 9.28
N ILE A 430 32.43 -44.30 10.18
CA ILE A 430 31.36 -43.33 10.26
C ILE A 430 31.75 -42.21 9.32
N GLY A 431 31.06 -42.11 8.18
CA GLY A 431 31.35 -41.12 7.17
C GLY A 431 31.36 -39.72 7.74
N ILE A 432 32.13 -38.81 7.15
CA ILE A 432 32.26 -37.38 7.51
C ILE A 432 30.91 -36.70 7.76
N SER A 433 29.84 -37.14 7.10
CA SER A 433 28.48 -36.69 7.27
C SER A 433 27.90 -36.94 8.68
N ALA A 434 28.23 -38.07 9.33
CA ALA A 434 27.72 -38.41 10.64
C ALA A 434 28.45 -37.59 11.75
N LYS A 435 29.77 -37.38 11.57
CA LYS A 435 30.54 -36.50 12.50
C LYS A 435 30.12 -35.06 12.39
N LEU A 436 29.82 -34.54 11.20
CA LEU A 436 29.26 -33.22 11.00
C LEU A 436 27.86 -33.05 11.63
N LYS A 437 27.04 -34.11 11.60
CA LYS A 437 25.74 -34.12 12.25
C LYS A 437 25.87 -34.08 13.79
N CYS A 438 26.77 -34.88 14.37
CA CYS A 438 27.05 -34.87 15.81
C CYS A 438 27.56 -33.49 16.30
N VAL A 439 28.46 -32.84 15.57
CA VAL A 439 28.93 -31.48 15.88
C VAL A 439 27.77 -30.46 15.80
N LYS A 440 26.91 -30.56 14.79
CA LYS A 440 25.77 -29.72 14.62
C LYS A 440 24.76 -29.84 15.78
N ASP A 441 24.48 -31.08 16.20
CA ASP A 441 23.52 -31.36 17.26
C ASP A 441 24.06 -30.90 18.63
N ASN A 442 25.36 -30.98 18.89
CA ASN A 442 26.00 -30.50 20.12
C ASN A 442 26.14 -28.97 20.19
N VAL A 443 26.23 -28.26 19.06
CA VAL A 443 26.23 -26.79 19.02
C VAL A 443 24.83 -26.23 19.30
N LEU A 444 23.76 -26.94 18.90
CA LEU A 444 22.38 -26.52 19.13
C LEU A 444 21.87 -26.81 20.53
N ILE A 445 22.55 -27.68 21.31
CA ILE A 445 22.14 -28.08 22.67
C ILE A 445 22.94 -27.35 23.77
N ALA A 446 23.86 -26.45 23.43
CA ALA A 446 24.53 -25.64 24.44
C ALA A 446 23.49 -24.74 25.13
N PRO A 447 23.21 -24.93 26.46
CA PRO A 447 22.25 -24.11 27.15
C PRO A 447 22.75 -22.68 27.18
N SER A 448 21.91 -21.74 26.73
CA SER A 448 22.16 -20.31 26.93
C SER A 448 22.12 -20.03 28.43
N THR A 449 23.28 -19.98 29.09
CA THR A 449 23.41 -19.43 30.42
C THR A 449 23.18 -17.93 30.35
N ARG A 450 21.92 -17.51 30.38
CA ARG A 450 21.57 -16.17 30.84
C ARG A 450 21.38 -16.21 32.35
N PRO A 451 22.00 -15.28 33.13
CA PRO A 451 21.82 -15.24 34.57
C PRO A 451 20.33 -14.97 34.88
N GLY A 452 19.83 -15.67 35.87
CA GLY A 452 18.44 -15.79 36.24
C GLY A 452 17.75 -14.46 36.52
N ILE A 453 16.57 -14.32 35.92
CA ILE A 453 15.49 -13.50 36.47
C ILE A 453 14.59 -14.48 37.23
N ALA A 454 14.56 -14.35 38.53
CA ALA A 454 13.67 -15.11 39.41
C ALA A 454 12.23 -14.77 39.06
N VAL A 455 11.43 -15.81 38.73
CA VAL A 455 9.99 -15.73 38.64
C VAL A 455 9.45 -15.91 40.06
N PRO A 456 8.68 -14.98 40.63
CA PRO A 456 7.96 -15.22 41.91
C PRO A 456 6.80 -16.21 41.66
N PRO A 457 6.50 -17.08 42.63
CA PRO A 457 5.39 -18.01 42.54
C PRO A 457 4.05 -17.32 42.85
N HIS A 458 3.02 -17.76 42.16
CA HIS A 458 1.57 -17.49 42.18
C HIS A 458 1.05 -16.40 41.26
#